data_9efcc2e7a3b7f32b3f30e44d092afad6
#
_entry.id   9efcc2e7a3b7f32b3f30e44d092afad6
#
_cell.length_a   1.000
_cell.length_b   1.000
_cell.length_c   1.000
_cell.angle_alpha   90.00
_cell.angle_beta   90.00
_cell.angle_gamma   90.00
#
_symmetry.space_group_name_H-M   'P 1'
#
loop_
_entity.id
_entity.type
_entity.pdbx_description
1 polymer ?
#
loop_
_entity_poly.entity_id
_entity_poly.type
_entity_poly.pdbx_seq_one_letter_code
_entity_poly.pdbx_strand_id
1 'polypeptide(L)' 'MRLKQAHQLLKSQPFLSIYEIAQKVGYGDQSYFSRIYKKHFGYSPKDTIYKQ' A
#
# COMPACT_ATOMS: atom_id res chain seq x y z
N MET A 1 4.19 5.85 -10.30
CA MET A 1 4.05 4.93 -9.20
C MET A 1 4.88 5.38 -8.01
N ARG A 2 4.22 5.48 -6.89
CA ARG A 2 4.85 6.05 -5.72
C ARG A 2 4.38 5.34 -4.47
N LEU A 3 5.32 4.97 -3.62
CA LEU A 3 4.97 4.40 -2.33
C LEU A 3 4.30 5.44 -1.45
N LYS A 4 4.68 6.68 -1.58
CA LYS A 4 4.02 7.76 -0.84
C LYS A 4 2.55 7.86 -1.19
N GLN A 5 2.23 7.73 -2.47
CA GLN A 5 0.83 7.76 -2.90
C GLN A 5 0.06 6.59 -2.32
N ALA A 6 0.69 5.41 -2.31
CA ALA A 6 0.05 4.25 -1.73
C ALA A 6 -0.22 4.47 -0.25
N HIS A 7 0.73 5.03 0.46
CA HIS A 7 0.56 5.32 1.87
C HIS A 7 -0.62 6.26 2.10
N GLN A 8 -0.70 7.31 1.30
CA GLN A 8 -1.80 8.26 1.41
C GLN A 8 -3.15 7.63 1.09
N LEU A 9 -3.17 6.78 0.07
CA LEU A 9 -4.42 6.09 -0.29
C LEU A 9 -4.88 5.17 0.82
N LEU A 10 -3.94 4.50 1.46
CA LEU A 10 -4.28 3.63 2.57
C LEU A 10 -4.90 4.40 3.73
N LYS A 11 -4.44 5.61 3.94
CA LYS A 11 -4.96 6.44 5.02
C LYS A 11 -6.25 7.15 4.63
N SER A 12 -6.33 7.58 3.38
CA SER A 12 -7.50 8.34 2.91
C SER A 12 -8.66 7.44 2.55
N GLN A 13 -8.36 6.26 2.02
CA GLN A 13 -9.39 5.35 1.54
C GLN A 13 -9.16 3.95 2.08
N PRO A 14 -9.35 3.78 3.39
CA PRO A 14 -9.07 2.48 4.02
C PRO A 14 -9.98 1.35 3.56
N PHE A 15 -11.06 1.69 2.86
CA PHE A 15 -11.97 0.66 2.33
C PHE A 15 -11.42 -0.01 1.07
N LEU A 16 -10.37 0.54 0.48
CA LEU A 16 -9.76 -0.08 -0.69
C LEU A 16 -8.88 -1.26 -0.26
N SER A 17 -8.89 -2.29 -1.08
CA SER A 17 -8.03 -3.43 -0.81
C SER A 17 -6.59 -3.10 -1.19
N ILE A 18 -5.66 -3.88 -0.65
CA ILE A 18 -4.24 -3.69 -0.98
C ILE A 18 -4.02 -3.87 -2.48
N TYR A 19 -4.73 -4.84 -3.06
CA TYR A 19 -4.63 -5.11 -4.48
C TYR A 19 -5.01 -3.87 -5.30
N GLU A 20 -6.12 -3.24 -4.93
CA GLU A 20 -6.58 -2.06 -5.65
C GLU A 20 -5.61 -0.91 -5.51
N ILE A 21 -5.06 -0.73 -4.34
CA ILE A 21 -4.10 0.34 -4.11
C ILE A 21 -2.84 0.11 -4.93
N ALA A 22 -2.37 -1.14 -4.98
CA ALA A 22 -1.21 -1.47 -5.79
C ALA A 22 -1.45 -1.13 -7.26
N GLN A 23 -2.64 -1.44 -7.75
CA GLN A 23 -2.98 -1.14 -9.14
C GLN A 23 -3.01 0.36 -9.39
N LYS A 24 -3.57 1.11 -8.46
CA LYS A 24 -3.69 2.56 -8.63
C LYS A 24 -2.34 3.26 -8.69
N VAL A 25 -1.35 2.73 -7.99
CA VAL A 25 -0.04 3.36 -7.99
C VAL A 25 0.92 2.72 -8.99
N GLY A 26 0.41 1.82 -9.83
CA GLY A 26 1.18 1.32 -10.94
C GLY A 26 1.93 0.03 -10.71
N TYR A 27 1.70 -0.63 -9.60
CA TYR A 27 2.31 -1.93 -9.34
C TYR A 27 1.36 -3.02 -9.82
N GLY A 28 1.84 -3.86 -10.72
CA GLY A 28 1.00 -4.92 -11.25
C GLY A 28 0.90 -6.14 -10.36
N ASP A 29 1.75 -6.24 -9.36
CA ASP A 29 1.83 -7.41 -8.49
C ASP A 29 1.66 -6.97 -7.03
N GLN A 30 0.59 -7.42 -6.39
CA GLN A 30 0.32 -7.08 -5.01
C GLN A 30 1.43 -7.57 -4.07
N SER A 31 1.92 -8.77 -4.31
CA SER A 31 2.97 -9.33 -3.46
C SER A 31 4.24 -8.50 -3.53
N TYR A 32 4.60 -8.11 -4.73
CA TYR A 32 5.77 -7.26 -4.92
C TYR A 32 5.58 -5.91 -4.24
N PHE A 33 4.41 -5.33 -4.44
CA PHE A 33 4.10 -4.05 -3.83
C PHE A 33 4.19 -4.12 -2.31
N SER A 34 3.61 -5.16 -1.72
CA SER A 34 3.65 -5.30 -0.26
C SER A 34 5.07 -5.44 0.25
N ARG A 35 5.90 -6.17 -0.48
CA ARG A 35 7.27 -6.39 -0.07
C ARG A 35 8.07 -5.09 -0.05
N ILE A 36 7.99 -4.31 -1.12
CA ILE A 36 8.75 -3.07 -1.17
C ILE A 36 8.17 -2.02 -0.23
N TYR A 37 6.87 -2.04 -0.02
CA TYR A 37 6.23 -1.13 0.92
C TYR A 37 6.78 -1.39 2.33
N LYS A 38 6.83 -2.65 2.72
CA LYS A 38 7.34 -3.01 4.04
C LYS A 38 8.80 -2.61 4.19
N LYS A 39 9.57 -2.80 3.13
CA LYS A 39 10.98 -2.45 3.15
C LYS A 39 11.18 -0.95 3.28
N HIS A 40 10.30 -0.18 2.67
CA HIS A 40 10.42 1.28 2.67
C HIS A 40 9.92 1.90 3.97
N PHE A 41 8.77 1.43 4.46
CA PHE A 41 8.13 2.04 5.62
C PHE A 41 8.38 1.28 6.92
N GLY A 42 8.81 0.04 6.84
CA GLY A 42 9.06 -0.77 8.04
C GLY A 42 7.88 -1.59 8.48
N TYR A 43 6.75 -1.49 7.79
CA TYR A 43 5.56 -2.30 8.08
C TYR A 43 4.78 -2.49 6.78
N SER A 44 3.93 -3.51 6.77
CA SER A 44 3.19 -3.84 5.56
C SER A 44 2.03 -2.87 5.33
N PRO A 45 1.54 -2.77 4.11
CA PRO A 45 0.36 -1.93 3.84
C PRO A 45 -0.84 -2.35 4.67
N LYS A 46 -0.96 -3.63 4.94
CA LYS A 46 -2.05 -4.14 5.76
C LYS A 46 -1.96 -3.58 7.18
N ASP A 47 -0.75 -3.51 7.71
CA ASP A 47 -0.54 -2.95 9.04
C ASP A 47 -0.91 -1.48 9.08
N THR A 48 -0.66 -0.77 8.00
CA THR A 48 -1.03 0.64 7.92
C THR A 48 -2.53 0.83 8.13
N ILE A 49 -3.33 -0.04 7.51
CA ILE A 49 -4.78 0.04 7.64
C ILE A 49 -5.21 -0.23 9.06
N TYR A 50 -4.65 -1.27 9.67
CA TYR A 50 -5.08 -1.69 11.00
C TYR A 50 -4.61 -0.79 12.12
N LYS A 51 -3.53 -0.08 11.90
CA LYS A 51 -2.94 0.72 12.97
C LYS A 51 -3.33 2.19 12.94
N GLN A 52 -4.25 2.53 12.12
CA GLN A 52 -4.70 3.91 12.10
C GLN A 52 -5.46 4.30 13.33
#